data_319fde48cc411a8e663d1d6b065f3ac2
#
_entry.id   319fde48cc411a8e663d1d6b065f3ac2
#
_cell.length_a   1.000
_cell.length_b   1.000
_cell.length_c   1.000
_cell.angle_alpha   90.00
_cell.angle_beta   90.00
_cell.angle_gamma   90.00
#
_symmetry.space_group_name_H-M   'P 1'
#
loop_
_entity.id
_entity.type
_entity.pdbx_description
1 polymer ?
#
loop_
_entity_poly.entity_id
_entity_poly.type
_entity_poly.pdbx_seq_one_letter_code
_entity_poly.pdbx_strand_id
1 'polypeptide(L)'
;MRKKILLKIILTGYCLLALCHGLYAQVDSLQANRYVTRATMYGIGYTNIFDTYLSPQEYKGIDFRISRETMRMTKLLNGKVSVQNFFQANIGYTHNRVDNNNTFAGLVNWNYGLHYQFRITENFKLLAGALADINGGFVYNLRNTNNPASARAFLNLDASGMAIWHA
;
A
#
# COMPACT_ATOMS: atom_id res chain seq x y z
N MET A 1 -14.01 -14.61 35.58
CA MET A 1 -13.65 -14.82 34.14
C MET A 1 -12.81 -13.69 33.54
N ARG A 2 -13.20 -12.42 33.65
CA ARG A 2 -12.48 -11.26 33.07
C ARG A 2 -11.01 -11.12 33.48
N LYS A 3 -10.63 -11.33 34.77
CA LYS A 3 -9.23 -11.24 35.23
C LYS A 3 -8.28 -12.26 34.59
N LYS A 4 -8.75 -13.49 34.31
CA LYS A 4 -7.95 -14.53 33.64
C LYS A 4 -7.69 -14.23 32.16
N ILE A 5 -8.63 -13.56 31.48
CA ILE A 5 -8.49 -13.15 30.09
C ILE A 5 -7.50 -11.98 29.99
N LEU A 6 -7.62 -10.99 30.88
CA LEU A 6 -6.71 -9.85 30.94
C LEU A 6 -5.26 -10.29 31.19
N LEU A 7 -5.05 -11.24 32.13
CA LEU A 7 -3.73 -11.79 32.42
C LEU A 7 -3.12 -12.52 31.22
N LYS A 8 -3.92 -13.26 30.47
CA LYS A 8 -3.44 -13.92 29.22
C LYS A 8 -3.04 -12.91 28.16
N ILE A 9 -3.80 -11.84 27.97
CA ILE A 9 -3.48 -10.78 26.99
C ILE A 9 -2.17 -10.07 27.38
N ILE A 10 -2.00 -9.75 28.65
CA ILE A 10 -0.77 -9.11 29.17
C ILE A 10 0.43 -10.05 29.00
N LEU A 11 0.28 -11.35 29.31
CA LEU A 11 1.35 -12.34 29.19
C LEU A 11 1.75 -12.56 27.73
N THR A 12 0.78 -12.61 26.80
CA THR A 12 1.04 -12.74 25.36
C THR A 12 1.73 -11.48 24.82
N GLY A 13 1.31 -10.30 25.25
CA GLY A 13 1.97 -9.03 24.90
C GLY A 13 3.41 -8.96 25.42
N TYR A 14 3.66 -9.45 26.63
CA TYR A 14 5.01 -9.50 27.23
C TYR A 14 5.92 -10.50 26.51
N CYS A 15 5.41 -11.68 26.11
CA CYS A 15 6.14 -12.64 25.29
C CYS A 15 6.50 -12.08 23.89
N LEU A 16 5.59 -11.36 23.27
CA LEU A 16 5.86 -10.68 21.98
C LEU A 16 6.94 -9.60 22.13
N LEU A 17 6.89 -8.79 23.18
CA LEU A 17 7.91 -7.80 23.51
C LEU A 17 9.26 -8.43 23.86
N ALA A 18 9.27 -9.53 24.60
CA ALA A 18 10.51 -10.24 24.98
C ALA A 18 11.20 -10.89 23.77
N LEU A 19 10.43 -11.41 22.80
CA LEU A 19 10.97 -11.91 21.53
C LEU A 19 11.62 -10.80 20.69
N CYS A 20 11.13 -9.56 20.79
CA CYS A 20 11.74 -8.41 20.11
C CYS A 20 13.10 -7.99 20.73
N HIS A 21 13.37 -8.28 22.01
CA HIS A 21 14.63 -7.89 22.66
C HIS A 21 15.80 -8.82 22.36
N GLY A 22 15.54 -10.02 21.83
CA GLY A 22 16.59 -11.02 21.50
C GLY A 22 17.26 -10.86 20.13
N LEU A 23 16.74 -10.00 19.27
CA LEU A 23 17.26 -9.83 17.92
C LEU A 23 18.20 -8.60 17.82
N TYR A 24 19.39 -8.72 18.39
CA TYR A 24 20.46 -7.75 18.14
C TYR A 24 21.04 -7.96 16.74
N ALA A 25 20.45 -7.31 15.73
CA ALA A 25 21.07 -7.20 14.43
C ALA A 25 22.11 -6.08 14.48
N GLN A 26 23.39 -6.43 14.35
CA GLN A 26 24.43 -5.44 14.10
C GLN A 26 24.17 -4.82 12.72
N VAL A 27 23.81 -3.56 12.68
CA VAL A 27 23.73 -2.78 11.45
C VAL A 27 25.00 -1.96 11.34
N ASP A 28 25.75 -2.18 10.26
CA ASP A 28 26.87 -1.34 9.89
C ASP A 28 26.32 0.08 9.59
N SER A 29 26.47 0.98 10.56
CA SER A 29 25.85 2.32 10.56
C SER A 29 26.38 3.21 9.42
N LEU A 30 27.52 2.88 8.82
CA LEU A 30 28.16 3.64 7.74
C LEU A 30 27.55 3.33 6.35
N GLN A 31 26.89 2.18 6.17
CA GLN A 31 26.26 1.82 4.90
C GLN A 31 24.75 2.12 4.85
N ALA A 32 24.11 2.35 5.98
CA ALA A 32 22.67 2.56 6.09
C ALA A 32 22.11 3.72 5.22
N ASN A 33 22.94 4.67 4.86
CA ASN A 33 22.54 5.88 4.13
C ASN A 33 22.65 5.73 2.60
N ARG A 34 23.14 4.60 2.06
CA ARG A 34 23.47 4.44 0.63
C ARG A 34 22.46 3.68 -0.20
N TYR A 35 21.59 2.89 0.43
CA TYR A 35 20.68 2.06 -0.36
C TYR A 35 19.35 2.77 -0.60
N VAL A 36 19.17 3.23 -1.82
CA VAL A 36 17.90 3.73 -2.34
C VAL A 36 17.45 2.79 -3.44
N THR A 37 16.40 2.04 -3.18
CA THR A 37 15.73 1.23 -4.21
C THR A 37 14.66 2.08 -4.86
N ARG A 38 14.64 2.11 -6.20
CA ARG A 38 13.63 2.79 -7.00
C ARG A 38 13.12 1.86 -8.08
N ALA A 39 11.80 1.82 -8.22
CA ALA A 39 11.13 1.12 -9.29
C ALA A 39 10.08 2.03 -9.93
N THR A 40 9.97 1.99 -11.25
CA THR A 40 8.84 2.57 -11.99
C THR A 40 8.26 1.46 -12.83
N MET A 41 6.96 1.27 -12.72
CA MET A 41 6.23 0.19 -13.37
C MET A 41 5.11 0.78 -14.21
N TYR A 42 4.93 0.21 -15.39
CA TYR A 42 3.83 0.51 -16.30
C TYR A 42 3.02 -0.76 -16.48
N GLY A 43 1.71 -0.63 -16.46
CA GLY A 43 0.83 -1.77 -16.62
C GLY A 43 -0.38 -1.44 -17.46
N ILE A 44 -0.86 -2.44 -18.18
CA ILE A 44 -2.15 -2.43 -18.85
C ILE A 44 -2.94 -3.55 -18.20
N GLY A 45 -4.18 -3.26 -17.79
CA GLY A 45 -5.05 -4.19 -17.12
C GLY A 45 -6.46 -4.19 -17.67
N TYR A 46 -7.24 -5.13 -17.17
CA TYR A 46 -8.68 -5.16 -17.37
C TYR A 46 -9.36 -4.68 -16.10
N THR A 47 -10.27 -3.73 -16.22
CA THR A 47 -10.98 -3.13 -15.10
C THR A 47 -12.48 -3.38 -15.19
N ASN A 48 -13.10 -3.53 -14.02
CA ASN A 48 -14.55 -3.62 -13.85
C ASN A 48 -14.99 -2.55 -12.86
N ILE A 49 -15.90 -1.68 -13.28
CA ILE A 49 -16.41 -0.58 -12.48
C ILE A 49 -17.90 -0.82 -12.24
N PHE A 50 -18.27 -0.83 -10.96
CA PHE A 50 -19.65 -0.87 -10.52
C PHE A 50 -19.89 0.27 -9.52
N ASP A 51 -20.54 1.33 -9.97
CA ASP A 51 -20.89 2.49 -9.16
C ASP A 51 -22.39 2.73 -9.27
N THR A 52 -23.13 2.26 -8.25
CA THR A 52 -24.59 2.32 -8.21
C THR A 52 -25.14 3.75 -8.15
N TYR A 53 -24.31 4.73 -7.75
CA TYR A 53 -24.66 6.14 -7.80
C TYR A 53 -24.76 6.66 -9.23
N LEU A 54 -23.86 6.19 -10.12
CA LEU A 54 -23.81 6.61 -11.52
C LEU A 54 -24.71 5.73 -12.40
N SER A 55 -24.75 4.44 -12.15
CA SER A 55 -25.50 3.47 -12.97
C SER A 55 -25.68 2.14 -12.24
N PRO A 56 -26.83 1.47 -12.39
CA PRO A 56 -27.01 0.12 -11.86
C PRO A 56 -26.30 -0.97 -12.70
N GLN A 57 -25.53 -0.59 -13.72
CA GLN A 57 -24.84 -1.52 -14.62
C GLN A 57 -23.35 -1.62 -14.30
N GLU A 58 -22.77 -2.78 -14.58
CA GLU A 58 -21.32 -2.96 -14.60
C GLU A 58 -20.72 -2.42 -15.89
N TYR A 59 -19.54 -1.79 -15.77
CA TYR A 59 -18.75 -1.29 -16.89
C TYR A 59 -17.41 -2.00 -16.88
N LYS A 60 -17.03 -2.60 -18.01
CA LYS A 60 -15.82 -3.38 -18.19
C LYS A 60 -14.97 -2.79 -19.31
N GLY A 61 -13.66 -2.81 -19.13
CA GLY A 61 -12.76 -2.25 -20.13
C GLY A 61 -11.30 -2.32 -19.73
N ILE A 62 -10.51 -1.44 -20.29
CA ILE A 62 -9.07 -1.42 -20.15
C ILE A 62 -8.67 -0.30 -19.21
N ASP A 63 -7.68 -0.56 -18.35
CA ASP A 63 -6.99 0.45 -17.56
C ASP A 63 -5.50 0.50 -17.91
N PHE A 64 -4.95 1.70 -17.86
CA PHE A 64 -3.53 1.95 -17.87
C PHE A 64 -3.08 2.39 -16.49
N ARG A 65 -1.94 1.86 -16.04
CA ARG A 65 -1.40 2.10 -14.71
C ARG A 65 0.06 2.53 -14.80
N ILE A 66 0.40 3.53 -14.03
CA ILE A 66 1.78 3.90 -13.72
C ILE A 66 1.96 3.85 -12.21
N SER A 67 3.04 3.24 -11.74
CA SER A 67 3.41 3.27 -10.34
C SER A 67 4.89 3.52 -10.17
N ARG A 68 5.24 4.21 -9.08
CA ARG A 68 6.61 4.50 -8.70
C ARG A 68 6.81 4.23 -7.23
N GLU A 69 7.78 3.40 -6.94
CA GLU A 69 8.20 3.09 -5.58
C GLU A 69 9.60 3.62 -5.31
N THR A 70 9.82 4.11 -4.11
CA THR A 70 11.14 4.45 -3.59
C THR A 70 11.23 3.99 -2.15
N MET A 71 12.24 3.18 -1.85
CA MET A 71 12.57 2.77 -0.49
C MET A 71 13.99 3.23 -0.16
N ARG A 72 14.18 3.83 1.00
CA ARG A 72 15.48 4.29 1.47
C ARG A 72 15.65 4.03 2.96
N MET A 73 16.89 3.76 3.37
CA MET A 73 17.25 3.73 4.78
C MET A 73 17.27 5.13 5.36
N THR A 74 16.91 5.26 6.63
CA THR A 74 17.00 6.51 7.41
C THR A 74 18.06 6.37 8.49
N LYS A 75 18.39 7.47 9.16
CA LYS A 75 19.25 7.46 10.36
C LYS A 75 18.50 7.11 11.64
N LEU A 76 17.16 6.93 11.57
CA LEU A 76 16.34 6.59 12.72
C LEU A 76 16.72 5.24 13.29
N LEU A 77 16.72 5.14 14.61
CA LEU A 77 17.07 3.94 15.38
C LEU A 77 18.38 3.27 14.89
N ASN A 78 19.43 4.07 14.75
CA ASN A 78 20.76 3.62 14.29
C ASN A 78 20.72 2.96 12.88
N GLY A 79 19.91 3.49 11.99
CA GLY A 79 19.81 2.98 10.62
C GLY A 79 18.95 1.72 10.47
N LYS A 80 18.10 1.40 11.46
CA LYS A 80 17.20 0.23 11.40
C LYS A 80 15.83 0.54 10.81
N VAL A 81 15.56 1.79 10.45
CA VAL A 81 14.27 2.20 9.90
C VAL A 81 14.44 2.59 8.45
N SER A 82 13.60 2.02 7.59
CA SER A 82 13.45 2.45 6.19
C SER A 82 12.16 3.25 6.01
N VAL A 83 12.20 4.16 5.03
CA VAL A 83 11.04 4.89 4.52
C VAL A 83 10.69 4.35 3.17
N GLN A 84 9.40 4.02 2.98
CA GLN A 84 8.81 3.69 1.70
C GLN A 84 7.90 4.84 1.24
N ASN A 85 8.02 5.18 -0.03
CA ASN A 85 7.11 6.08 -0.73
C ASN A 85 6.65 5.38 -1.99
N PHE A 86 5.35 5.13 -2.10
CA PHE A 86 4.74 4.49 -3.25
C PHE A 86 3.65 5.40 -3.80
N PHE A 87 3.72 5.67 -5.08
CA PHE A 87 2.72 6.43 -5.82
C PHE A 87 2.19 5.60 -6.98
N GLN A 88 0.87 5.61 -7.18
CA GLN A 88 0.23 4.94 -8.30
C GLN A 88 -0.87 5.83 -8.87
N ALA A 89 -0.96 5.87 -10.18
CA ALA A 89 -2.07 6.47 -10.90
C ALA A 89 -2.61 5.48 -11.94
N ASN A 90 -3.94 5.42 -12.04
CA ASN A 90 -4.65 4.60 -13.00
C ASN A 90 -5.61 5.47 -13.81
N ILE A 91 -5.73 5.17 -15.09
CA ILE A 91 -6.76 5.72 -15.96
C ILE A 91 -7.44 4.56 -16.69
N GLY A 92 -8.77 4.47 -16.56
CA GLY A 92 -9.58 3.42 -17.16
C GLY A 92 -10.65 3.97 -18.09
N TYR A 93 -10.87 3.25 -19.18
CA TYR A 93 -11.99 3.47 -20.09
C TYR A 93 -12.78 2.18 -20.20
N THR A 94 -14.07 2.25 -19.90
CA THR A 94 -14.92 1.07 -19.79
C THR A 94 -16.26 1.31 -20.46
N HIS A 95 -16.93 0.23 -20.87
CA HIS A 95 -18.25 0.23 -21.48
C HIS A 95 -19.19 -0.75 -20.77
N ASN A 96 -20.47 -0.53 -20.86
CA ASN A 96 -21.47 -1.46 -20.35
C ASN A 96 -21.66 -2.66 -21.28
N ARG A 97 -22.38 -3.69 -20.81
CA ARG A 97 -22.56 -4.95 -21.54
C ARG A 97 -23.16 -4.80 -22.93
N VAL A 98 -24.02 -3.82 -23.14
CA VAL A 98 -24.71 -3.56 -24.45
C VAL A 98 -23.96 -2.55 -25.31
N ASP A 99 -22.78 -2.09 -24.86
CA ASP A 99 -21.91 -1.15 -25.56
C ASP A 99 -22.60 0.16 -26.02
N ASN A 100 -23.57 0.62 -25.22
CA ASN A 100 -24.30 1.85 -25.49
C ASN A 100 -23.98 2.98 -24.50
N ASN A 101 -23.12 2.74 -23.51
CA ASN A 101 -22.70 3.73 -22.54
C ASN A 101 -21.28 3.43 -22.04
N ASN A 102 -20.50 4.50 -21.87
CA ASN A 102 -19.10 4.41 -21.51
C ASN A 102 -18.82 5.18 -20.21
N THR A 103 -17.80 4.75 -19.48
CA THR A 103 -17.29 5.49 -18.35
C THR A 103 -15.78 5.69 -18.47
N PHE A 104 -15.34 6.82 -17.95
CA PHE A 104 -13.94 7.16 -17.77
C PHE A 104 -13.65 7.24 -16.27
N ALA A 105 -12.59 6.59 -15.80
CA ALA A 105 -12.22 6.58 -14.41
C ALA A 105 -10.75 6.94 -14.21
N GLY A 106 -10.47 7.67 -13.14
CA GLY A 106 -9.13 7.96 -12.69
C GLY A 106 -8.98 7.63 -11.20
N LEU A 107 -7.87 7.02 -10.83
CA LEU A 107 -7.52 6.71 -9.44
C LEU A 107 -6.08 7.12 -9.20
N VAL A 108 -5.84 7.79 -8.07
CA VAL A 108 -4.52 8.08 -7.53
C VAL A 108 -4.42 7.48 -6.15
N ASN A 109 -3.32 6.78 -5.89
CA ASN A 109 -2.98 6.22 -4.61
C ASN A 109 -1.57 6.67 -4.22
N TRP A 110 -1.40 7.12 -2.99
CA TRP A 110 -0.11 7.50 -2.45
C TRP A 110 0.06 6.92 -1.05
N ASN A 111 1.09 6.07 -0.90
CA ASN A 111 1.44 5.43 0.35
C ASN A 111 2.78 5.96 0.85
N TYR A 112 2.81 6.31 2.12
CA TYR A 112 4.02 6.70 2.82
C TYR A 112 4.17 5.88 4.09
N GLY A 113 5.27 5.16 4.23
CA GLY A 113 5.45 4.21 5.31
C GLY A 113 6.83 4.20 5.93
N LEU A 114 6.84 3.74 7.18
CA LEU A 114 8.04 3.49 7.97
C LEU A 114 8.09 2.01 8.32
N HIS A 115 9.25 1.38 8.11
CA HIS A 115 9.47 -0.04 8.39
C HIS A 115 10.71 -0.21 9.26
N TYR A 116 10.58 -0.94 10.36
CA TYR A 116 11.71 -1.41 11.14
C TYR A 116 12.27 -2.68 10.51
N GLN A 117 13.60 -2.75 10.35
CA GLN A 117 14.28 -3.88 9.73
C GLN A 117 14.82 -4.85 10.77
N PHE A 118 14.45 -6.12 10.60
CA PHE A 118 14.98 -7.26 11.32
C PHE A 118 15.91 -8.04 10.38
N ARG A 119 17.19 -8.00 10.61
CA ARG A 119 18.16 -8.79 9.86
C ARG A 119 18.19 -10.20 10.46
N ILE A 120 17.64 -11.17 9.75
CA ILE A 120 17.57 -12.56 10.20
C ILE A 120 18.87 -13.32 9.83
N THR A 121 19.32 -13.14 8.59
CA THR A 121 20.61 -13.64 8.10
C THR A 121 21.31 -12.53 7.29
N GLU A 122 22.52 -12.82 6.77
CA GLU A 122 23.20 -11.88 5.87
C GLU A 122 22.38 -11.57 4.62
N ASN A 123 21.67 -12.58 4.11
CA ASN A 123 20.91 -12.48 2.86
C ASN A 123 19.41 -12.30 3.07
N PHE A 124 18.90 -12.38 4.30
CA PHE A 124 17.46 -12.32 4.57
C PHE A 124 17.11 -11.30 5.62
N LYS A 125 16.18 -10.41 5.28
CA LYS A 125 15.65 -9.35 6.15
C LYS A 125 14.13 -9.39 6.17
N LEU A 126 13.56 -9.17 7.34
CA LEU A 126 12.13 -8.89 7.53
C LEU A 126 11.96 -7.42 7.89
N LEU A 127 10.95 -6.80 7.35
CA LEU A 127 10.56 -5.44 7.64
C LEU A 127 9.13 -5.45 8.18
N ALA A 128 8.90 -4.77 9.28
CA ALA A 128 7.57 -4.58 9.84
C ALA A 128 7.35 -3.09 10.10
N GLY A 129 6.16 -2.59 9.77
CA GLY A 129 5.90 -1.18 9.87
C GLY A 129 4.45 -0.80 9.68
N ALA A 130 4.25 0.48 9.41
CA ALA A 130 2.95 1.05 9.12
C ALA A 130 3.03 2.00 7.92
N LEU A 131 1.91 2.10 7.20
CA LEU A 131 1.74 2.95 6.04
C LEU A 131 0.56 3.90 6.28
N ALA A 132 0.71 5.15 5.91
CA ALA A 132 -0.41 6.04 5.63
C ALA A 132 -0.72 5.94 4.13
N ASP A 133 -1.97 5.67 3.81
CA ASP A 133 -2.45 5.44 2.45
C ASP A 133 -3.54 6.46 2.11
N ILE A 134 -3.24 7.33 1.14
CA ILE A 134 -4.13 8.38 0.65
C ILE A 134 -4.61 7.98 -0.73
N ASN A 135 -5.93 7.86 -0.87
CA ASN A 135 -6.58 7.50 -2.11
C ASN A 135 -7.52 8.61 -2.57
N GLY A 136 -7.49 8.88 -3.86
CA GLY A 136 -8.44 9.75 -4.51
C GLY A 136 -8.78 9.24 -5.89
N GLY A 137 -10.06 9.30 -6.25
CA GLY A 137 -10.49 8.84 -7.56
C GLY A 137 -11.82 9.43 -8.00
N PHE A 138 -12.08 9.31 -9.28
CA PHE A 138 -13.34 9.69 -9.87
C PHE A 138 -13.78 8.68 -10.93
N VAL A 139 -15.07 8.62 -11.13
CA VAL A 139 -15.70 7.93 -12.26
C VAL A 139 -16.63 8.91 -12.96
N TYR A 140 -16.49 9.02 -14.26
CA TYR A 140 -17.32 9.88 -15.10
C TYR A 140 -18.11 9.04 -16.09
N ASN A 141 -19.45 9.13 -16.05
CA ASN A 141 -20.34 8.42 -16.96
C ASN A 141 -20.72 9.35 -18.11
N LEU A 142 -20.37 8.98 -19.34
CA LEU A 142 -20.51 9.83 -20.51
C LEU A 142 -21.96 10.06 -20.95
N ARG A 143 -22.89 9.27 -20.47
CA ARG A 143 -24.31 9.32 -20.90
C ARG A 143 -25.28 9.76 -19.80
N ASN A 144 -24.84 9.81 -18.54
CA ASN A 144 -25.67 10.28 -17.45
C ASN A 144 -25.61 11.80 -17.38
N THR A 145 -26.67 12.47 -17.85
CA THR A 145 -26.74 13.92 -17.92
C THR A 145 -27.09 14.56 -16.56
N ASN A 146 -27.69 13.80 -15.64
CA ASN A 146 -28.16 14.34 -14.36
C ASN A 146 -27.06 14.27 -13.27
N ASN A 147 -26.38 13.13 -13.17
CA ASN A 147 -25.25 12.92 -12.26
C ASN A 147 -24.11 12.22 -13.01
N PRO A 148 -23.30 12.97 -13.79
CA PRO A 148 -22.31 12.33 -14.66
C PRO A 148 -21.06 11.85 -13.91
N ALA A 149 -20.79 12.33 -12.69
CA ALA A 149 -19.54 12.09 -11.99
C ALA A 149 -19.74 11.66 -10.55
N SER A 150 -18.88 10.73 -10.11
CA SER A 150 -18.70 10.33 -8.72
C SER A 150 -17.23 10.52 -8.37
N ALA A 151 -16.93 11.19 -7.26
CA ALA A 151 -15.58 11.36 -6.74
C ALA A 151 -15.51 10.81 -5.31
N ARG A 152 -14.38 10.15 -4.99
CA ARG A 152 -14.14 9.57 -3.66
C ARG A 152 -12.72 9.85 -3.23
N ALA A 153 -12.57 10.13 -1.93
CA ALA A 153 -11.27 10.25 -1.30
C ALA A 153 -11.32 9.56 0.06
N PHE A 154 -10.27 8.83 0.42
CA PHE A 154 -10.16 8.17 1.71
C PHE A 154 -8.72 8.08 2.16
N LEU A 155 -8.54 8.01 3.47
CA LEU A 155 -7.28 7.86 4.17
C LEU A 155 -7.33 6.58 4.99
N ASN A 156 -6.31 5.72 4.85
CA ASN A 156 -6.15 4.52 5.64
C ASN A 156 -4.82 4.54 6.41
N LEU A 157 -4.79 3.78 7.48
CA LEU A 157 -3.58 3.43 8.19
C LEU A 157 -3.45 1.90 8.18
N ASP A 158 -2.40 1.41 7.55
CA ASP A 158 -2.20 0.00 7.31
C ASP A 158 -0.98 -0.53 8.06
N ALA A 159 -1.07 -1.75 8.59
CA ALA A 159 0.09 -2.50 9.02
C ALA A 159 0.78 -3.10 7.79
N SER A 160 2.11 -3.01 7.75
CA SER A 160 2.90 -3.50 6.62
C SER A 160 3.98 -4.47 7.05
N GLY A 161 4.12 -5.56 6.31
CA GLY A 161 5.19 -6.54 6.44
C GLY A 161 5.84 -6.83 5.10
N MET A 162 7.18 -6.94 5.07
CA MET A 162 7.94 -7.20 3.86
C MET A 162 9.08 -8.15 4.14
N ALA A 163 9.35 -9.08 3.23
CA ALA A 163 10.50 -9.97 3.26
C ALA A 163 11.43 -9.65 2.10
N ILE A 164 12.72 -9.46 2.37
CA ILE A 164 13.73 -9.18 1.35
C ILE A 164 14.78 -10.28 1.41
N TRP A 165 14.98 -10.90 0.26
CA TRP A 165 16.03 -11.90 0.02
C TRP A 165 17.03 -11.32 -0.99
N HIS A 166 18.31 -11.36 -0.64
CA HIS A 166 19.42 -11.03 -1.54
C HIS A 166 20.06 -12.35 -2.01
N ALA A 167 19.98 -12.61 -3.29
CA ALA A 167 20.63 -13.74 -3.92
C ALA A 167 22.12 -13.45 -4.18
#